data_331b0f68221db90772fa9cd15c060e3d
#
_entry.id   331b0f68221db90772fa9cd15c060e3d
#
_cell.length_a   1.000
_cell.length_b   1.000
_cell.length_c   1.000
_cell.angle_alpha   90.00
_cell.angle_beta   90.00
_cell.angle_gamma   90.00
#
_symmetry.space_group_name_H-M   'P 1'
#
loop_
_entity.id
_entity.type
_entity.pdbx_description
1 polymer ?
#
loop_
_entity_poly.entity_id
_entity_poly.type
_entity_poly.pdbx_seq_one_letter_code
_entity_poly.pdbx_strand_id
1 'polypeptide(L)'
;MESEEKGTAKKKSKAFAARIVRLYRYLCDEKKEYVLSKQLLRSGTSIGANLAEAECAISRKDFLSKVYVALKECMETEYWLELLHETDYLTEQEYQSINTDCEELRKMLSSTTKTLNSTLNSPHSTLTK
;
A
#
# COMPACT_ATOMS: atom_id res chain seq x y z
N MET A 1 -0.20 8.56 -19.59
CA MET A 1 0.40 7.34 -19.04
C MET A 1 0.75 7.47 -17.59
N GLU A 2 1.60 8.42 -17.20
CA GLU A 2 1.90 8.63 -15.78
C GLU A 2 0.66 8.94 -14.95
N SER A 3 -0.23 9.78 -15.48
CA SER A 3 -1.46 10.13 -14.76
C SER A 3 -2.42 8.96 -14.65
N GLU A 4 -2.43 8.05 -15.64
CA GLU A 4 -3.26 6.85 -15.59
C GLU A 4 -2.72 5.85 -14.56
N GLU A 5 -1.40 5.67 -14.51
CA GLU A 5 -0.77 4.79 -13.52
C GLU A 5 -1.02 5.32 -12.11
N LYS A 6 -0.86 6.62 -11.90
CA LYS A 6 -1.15 7.26 -10.61
C LYS A 6 -2.60 7.06 -10.23
N GLY A 7 -3.53 7.29 -11.19
CA GLY A 7 -4.95 7.11 -10.97
C GLY A 7 -5.30 5.67 -10.67
N THR A 8 -4.66 4.73 -11.36
CA THR A 8 -4.91 3.30 -11.16
C THR A 8 -4.44 2.84 -9.79
N ALA A 9 -3.24 3.23 -9.37
CA ALA A 9 -2.71 2.87 -8.06
C ALA A 9 -3.59 3.46 -6.96
N LYS A 10 -3.99 4.71 -7.10
CA LYS A 10 -4.87 5.37 -6.14
C LYS A 10 -6.21 4.65 -6.04
N LYS A 11 -6.83 4.34 -7.17
CA LYS A 11 -8.11 3.61 -7.19
C LYS A 11 -7.99 2.23 -6.56
N LYS A 12 -6.95 1.49 -6.91
CA LYS A 12 -6.71 0.16 -6.36
C LYS A 12 -6.45 0.21 -4.86
N SER A 13 -5.70 1.20 -4.39
CA SER A 13 -5.41 1.35 -2.97
C SER A 13 -6.67 1.69 -2.18
N LYS A 14 -7.58 2.47 -2.76
CA LYS A 14 -8.86 2.79 -2.12
C LYS A 14 -9.76 1.54 -2.03
N ALA A 15 -9.85 0.79 -3.12
CA ALA A 15 -10.61 -0.45 -3.14
C ALA A 15 -10.03 -1.46 -2.15
N PHE A 16 -8.71 -1.54 -2.10
CA PHE A 16 -8.01 -2.40 -1.15
C PHE A 16 -8.28 -1.98 0.29
N ALA A 17 -8.23 -0.67 0.57
CA ALA A 17 -8.55 -0.14 1.91
C ALA A 17 -9.96 -0.56 2.35
N ALA A 18 -10.92 -0.51 1.44
CA ALA A 18 -12.28 -0.95 1.75
C ALA A 18 -12.32 -2.43 2.12
N ARG A 19 -11.56 -3.27 1.40
CA ARG A 19 -11.44 -4.70 1.73
C ARG A 19 -10.81 -4.88 3.11
N ILE A 20 -9.79 -4.09 3.42
CA ILE A 20 -9.11 -4.16 4.72
C ILE A 20 -10.08 -3.78 5.85
N VAL A 21 -10.89 -2.75 5.65
CA VAL A 21 -11.90 -2.36 6.66
C VAL A 21 -12.88 -3.51 6.91
N ARG A 22 -13.34 -4.16 5.84
CA ARG A 22 -14.26 -5.30 5.97
C ARG A 22 -13.59 -6.48 6.67
N LEU A 23 -12.33 -6.74 6.33
CA LEU A 23 -11.56 -7.80 6.97
C LEU A 23 -11.34 -7.49 8.46
N TYR A 24 -11.04 -6.25 8.79
CA TYR A 24 -10.91 -5.80 10.17
C TYR A 24 -12.18 -6.10 10.97
N ARG A 25 -13.34 -5.75 10.42
CA ARG A 25 -14.62 -6.03 11.06
C ARG A 25 -14.82 -7.52 11.29
N TYR A 26 -14.53 -8.33 10.28
CA TYR A 26 -14.63 -9.77 10.36
C TYR A 26 -13.73 -10.34 11.47
N LEU A 27 -12.49 -9.88 11.52
CA LEU A 27 -11.53 -10.33 12.53
C LEU A 27 -12.01 -9.97 13.94
N CYS A 28 -12.55 -8.78 14.11
CA CYS A 28 -13.07 -8.35 15.41
C CYS A 28 -14.35 -9.10 15.77
N ASP A 29 -15.32 -9.14 14.87
CA ASP A 29 -16.67 -9.64 15.16
C ASP A 29 -16.73 -11.16 15.22
N GLU A 30 -16.07 -11.83 14.28
CA GLU A 30 -16.15 -13.30 14.18
C GLU A 30 -14.96 -13.99 14.84
N LYS A 31 -13.77 -13.46 14.70
CA LYS A 31 -12.56 -14.10 15.21
C LYS A 31 -12.13 -13.58 16.59
N LYS A 32 -12.75 -12.49 17.05
CA LYS A 32 -12.42 -11.87 18.35
C LYS A 32 -10.95 -11.51 18.45
N GLU A 33 -10.33 -11.15 17.33
CA GLU A 33 -8.95 -10.72 17.28
C GLU A 33 -8.93 -9.19 17.19
N TYR A 34 -8.38 -8.53 18.22
CA TYR A 34 -8.49 -7.07 18.36
C TYR A 34 -7.15 -6.35 18.31
N VAL A 35 -6.05 -7.08 18.29
CA VAL A 35 -4.71 -6.49 18.36
C VAL A 35 -4.04 -6.42 17.00
N LEU A 36 -3.86 -7.58 16.35
CA LEU A 36 -3.25 -7.65 15.03
C LEU A 36 -4.14 -6.99 13.99
N SER A 37 -5.45 -7.13 14.15
CA SER A 37 -6.43 -6.52 13.25
C SER A 37 -6.30 -5.00 13.19
N LYS A 38 -5.98 -4.36 14.31
CA LYS A 38 -5.77 -2.91 14.36
C LYS A 38 -4.52 -2.50 13.57
N GLN A 39 -3.45 -3.28 13.68
CA GLN A 39 -2.23 -3.02 12.92
C GLN A 39 -2.49 -3.18 11.41
N LEU A 40 -3.25 -4.21 11.05
CA LEU A 40 -3.65 -4.44 9.67
C LEU A 40 -4.48 -3.27 9.14
N LEU A 41 -5.46 -2.83 9.92
CA LEU A 41 -6.31 -1.70 9.55
C LEU A 41 -5.48 -0.46 9.31
N ARG A 42 -4.58 -0.13 10.23
CA ARG A 42 -3.71 1.05 10.14
C ARG A 42 -2.86 1.00 8.86
N SER A 43 -2.09 -0.08 8.69
CA SER A 43 -1.18 -0.16 7.55
C SER A 43 -1.94 -0.27 6.22
N GLY A 44 -2.98 -1.07 6.18
CA GLY A 44 -3.72 -1.30 4.93
C GLY A 44 -4.48 -0.08 4.42
N THR A 45 -4.92 0.80 5.33
CA THR A 45 -5.59 2.04 4.93
C THR A 45 -4.59 3.17 4.70
N SER A 46 -3.39 3.08 5.25
CA SER A 46 -2.34 4.09 5.08
C SER A 46 -1.77 4.12 3.66
N ILE A 47 -1.86 3.02 2.92
CA ILE A 47 -1.37 2.97 1.54
C ILE A 47 -2.06 4.05 0.71
N GLY A 48 -3.38 3.99 0.67
CA GLY A 48 -4.19 4.93 -0.10
C GLY A 48 -4.13 6.35 0.47
N ALA A 49 -4.06 6.47 1.79
CA ALA A 49 -3.97 7.78 2.43
C ALA A 49 -2.69 8.52 2.00
N ASN A 50 -1.56 7.82 1.93
CA ASN A 50 -0.31 8.42 1.47
C ASN A 50 -0.34 8.75 -0.02
N LEU A 51 -0.98 7.92 -0.83
CA LEU A 51 -1.14 8.23 -2.26
C LEU A 51 -2.03 9.45 -2.47
N ALA A 52 -3.05 9.63 -1.64
CA ALA A 52 -3.88 10.82 -1.68
C ALA A 52 -3.08 12.06 -1.33
N GLU A 53 -2.22 11.98 -0.31
CA GLU A 53 -1.33 13.09 0.07
C GLU A 53 -0.31 13.40 -1.02
N ALA A 54 0.14 12.38 -1.75
CA ALA A 54 1.09 12.56 -2.84
C ALA A 54 0.57 13.51 -3.92
N GLU A 55 -0.73 13.57 -4.11
CA GLU A 55 -1.34 14.48 -5.08
C GLU A 55 -1.11 15.95 -4.72
N CYS A 56 -0.88 16.25 -3.45
CA CYS A 56 -0.63 17.60 -2.96
C CYS A 56 0.87 17.85 -2.73
N ALA A 57 1.72 17.02 -3.29
CA ALA A 57 3.17 17.14 -3.13
C ALA A 57 3.67 18.46 -3.74
N ILE A 58 4.60 19.09 -3.04
CA ILE A 58 5.16 20.38 -3.44
C ILE A 58 6.38 20.24 -4.36
N SER A 59 6.85 19.02 -4.57
CA SER A 59 8.01 18.74 -5.42
C SER A 59 7.98 17.27 -5.82
N ARG A 60 8.84 16.92 -6.80
CA ARG A 60 9.01 15.52 -7.20
C ARG A 60 9.57 14.67 -6.05
N LYS A 61 10.48 15.25 -5.28
CA LYS A 61 11.05 14.55 -4.11
C LYS A 61 9.98 14.29 -3.06
N ASP A 62 9.12 15.26 -2.82
CA ASP A 62 8.03 15.11 -1.87
C ASP A 62 7.05 14.03 -2.35
N PHE A 63 6.72 14.06 -3.65
CA PHE A 63 5.87 13.04 -4.25
C PHE A 63 6.49 11.64 -4.08
N LEU A 64 7.76 11.50 -4.43
CA LEU A 64 8.49 10.22 -4.29
C LEU A 64 8.49 9.76 -2.84
N SER A 65 8.71 10.68 -1.90
CA SER A 65 8.69 10.36 -0.48
C SER A 65 7.34 9.76 -0.05
N LYS A 66 6.25 10.36 -0.50
CA LYS A 66 4.90 9.87 -0.17
C LYS A 66 4.64 8.49 -0.78
N VAL A 67 5.09 8.27 -2.00
CA VAL A 67 4.93 6.97 -2.66
C VAL A 67 5.77 5.90 -1.94
N TYR A 68 6.97 6.25 -1.49
CA TYR A 68 7.80 5.33 -0.69
C TYR A 68 7.12 4.94 0.62
N VAL A 69 6.49 5.91 1.30
CA VAL A 69 5.75 5.61 2.54
C VAL A 69 4.60 4.65 2.22
N ALA A 70 3.88 4.89 1.13
CA ALA A 70 2.81 3.98 0.71
C ALA A 70 3.35 2.56 0.46
N LEU A 71 4.51 2.45 -0.19
CA LEU A 71 5.16 1.16 -0.44
C LEU A 71 5.52 0.45 0.86
N LYS A 72 6.10 1.17 1.81
CA LYS A 72 6.44 0.62 3.13
C LYS A 72 5.20 0.10 3.85
N GLU A 73 4.12 0.87 3.81
CA GLU A 73 2.86 0.46 4.44
C GLU A 73 2.29 -0.78 3.76
N CYS A 74 2.47 -0.88 2.44
CA CYS A 74 2.04 -2.06 1.70
C CYS A 74 2.82 -3.30 2.15
N MET A 75 4.13 -3.15 2.33
CA MET A 75 4.99 -4.25 2.81
C MET A 75 4.62 -4.65 4.24
N GLU A 76 4.31 -3.67 5.09
CA GLU A 76 3.87 -3.96 6.45
C GLU A 76 2.53 -4.70 6.43
N THR A 77 1.63 -4.31 5.54
CA THR A 77 0.34 -4.98 5.39
C THR A 77 0.52 -6.44 4.99
N GLU A 78 1.44 -6.74 4.07
CA GLU A 78 1.77 -8.12 3.71
C GLU A 78 2.23 -8.91 4.92
N TYR A 79 3.05 -8.30 5.77
CA TYR A 79 3.53 -8.93 6.99
C TYR A 79 2.36 -9.33 7.91
N TRP A 80 1.42 -8.40 8.16
CA TRP A 80 0.27 -8.70 9.02
C TRP A 80 -0.63 -9.77 8.42
N LEU A 81 -0.83 -9.76 7.11
CA LEU A 81 -1.64 -10.78 6.43
C LEU A 81 -1.00 -12.16 6.58
N GLU A 82 0.31 -12.26 6.38
CA GLU A 82 1.05 -13.51 6.57
C GLU A 82 0.91 -14.02 8.01
N LEU A 83 1.09 -13.13 8.97
CA LEU A 83 1.01 -13.50 10.37
C LEU A 83 -0.39 -14.00 10.75
N LEU A 84 -1.42 -13.32 10.28
CA LEU A 84 -2.81 -13.74 10.52
C LEU A 84 -3.10 -15.10 9.88
N HIS A 85 -2.52 -15.37 8.72
CA HIS A 85 -2.66 -16.65 8.05
C HIS A 85 -1.91 -17.76 8.83
N GLU A 86 -0.67 -17.49 9.21
CA GLU A 86 0.15 -18.46 9.94
C GLU A 86 -0.40 -18.80 11.32
N THR A 87 -1.19 -17.91 11.90
CA THR A 87 -1.80 -18.10 13.22
C THR A 87 -3.27 -18.50 13.14
N ASP A 88 -3.72 -18.93 11.96
CA ASP A 88 -5.04 -19.53 11.73
C ASP A 88 -6.24 -18.56 11.82
N TYR A 89 -6.00 -17.26 11.76
CA TYR A 89 -7.10 -16.28 11.68
C TYR A 89 -7.65 -16.12 10.27
N LEU A 90 -6.84 -16.47 9.26
CA LEU A 90 -7.27 -16.48 7.86
C LEU A 90 -7.05 -17.86 7.28
N THR A 91 -8.03 -18.34 6.52
CA THR A 91 -7.86 -19.58 5.76
C THR A 91 -6.91 -19.31 4.58
N GLU A 92 -6.38 -20.36 3.98
CA GLU A 92 -5.53 -20.24 2.79
C GLU A 92 -6.23 -19.44 1.70
N GLN A 93 -7.51 -19.71 1.47
CA GLN A 93 -8.32 -19.07 0.46
C GLN A 93 -8.51 -17.58 0.73
N GLU A 94 -8.84 -17.26 1.99
CA GLU A 94 -9.01 -15.86 2.42
C GLU A 94 -7.70 -15.08 2.27
N TYR A 95 -6.61 -15.69 2.72
CA TYR A 95 -5.29 -15.09 2.63
C TYR A 95 -4.89 -14.83 1.18
N GLN A 96 -5.00 -15.82 0.31
CA GLN A 96 -4.62 -15.67 -1.09
C GLN A 96 -5.43 -14.57 -1.78
N SER A 97 -6.72 -14.50 -1.48
CA SER A 97 -7.59 -13.49 -2.08
C SER A 97 -7.15 -12.07 -1.75
N ILE A 98 -6.93 -11.76 -0.49
CA ILE A 98 -6.56 -10.41 -0.06
C ILE A 98 -5.09 -10.10 -0.36
N ASN A 99 -4.21 -11.10 -0.21
CA ASN A 99 -2.78 -10.89 -0.43
C ASN A 99 -2.44 -10.65 -1.89
N THR A 100 -3.20 -11.23 -2.81
CA THR A 100 -3.02 -10.98 -4.25
C THR A 100 -3.18 -9.50 -4.56
N ASP A 101 -4.19 -8.86 -3.99
CA ASP A 101 -4.40 -7.43 -4.18
C ASP A 101 -3.27 -6.61 -3.57
N CYS A 102 -2.81 -7.01 -2.39
CA CYS A 102 -1.71 -6.32 -1.71
C CYS A 102 -0.42 -6.42 -2.52
N GLU A 103 -0.11 -7.61 -3.00
CA GLU A 103 1.08 -7.87 -3.81
C GLU A 103 1.05 -7.07 -5.12
N GLU A 104 -0.11 -6.97 -5.73
CA GLU A 104 -0.29 -6.18 -6.95
C GLU A 104 0.02 -4.71 -6.69
N LEU A 105 -0.50 -4.15 -5.58
CA LEU A 105 -0.19 -2.78 -5.17
C LEU A 105 1.30 -2.60 -4.91
N ARG A 106 1.92 -3.55 -4.21
CA ARG A 106 3.35 -3.48 -3.92
C ARG A 106 4.17 -3.40 -5.19
N LYS A 107 3.85 -4.23 -6.17
CA LYS A 107 4.56 -4.24 -7.45
C LYS A 107 4.38 -2.93 -8.20
N MET A 108 3.18 -2.38 -8.21
CA MET A 108 2.91 -1.09 -8.86
C MET A 108 3.70 0.04 -8.19
N LEU A 109 3.68 0.10 -6.86
CA LEU A 109 4.37 1.15 -6.13
C LEU A 109 5.88 1.00 -6.24
N SER A 110 6.39 -0.22 -6.21
CA SER A 110 7.80 -0.49 -6.40
C SER A 110 8.28 -0.01 -7.77
N SER A 111 7.50 -0.29 -8.80
CA SER A 111 7.81 0.16 -10.16
C SER A 111 7.81 1.69 -10.25
N THR A 112 6.83 2.34 -9.64
CA THR A 112 6.73 3.80 -9.63
C THR A 112 7.92 4.43 -8.92
N THR A 113 8.31 3.89 -7.75
CA THR A 113 9.45 4.44 -7.01
C THR A 113 10.76 4.28 -7.77
N LYS A 114 10.95 3.17 -8.46
CA LYS A 114 12.13 2.96 -9.29
C LYS A 114 12.22 3.96 -10.42
N THR A 115 11.11 4.17 -11.10
CA THR A 115 11.04 5.13 -12.22
C THR A 115 11.31 6.55 -11.74
N LEU A 116 10.65 6.97 -10.66
CA LEU A 116 10.82 8.32 -10.11
C LEU A 116 12.24 8.53 -9.58
N ASN A 117 12.78 7.55 -8.90
CA ASN A 117 14.13 7.62 -8.36
C ASN A 117 15.17 7.73 -9.48
N SER A 118 15.01 6.94 -10.52
CA SER A 118 15.88 6.97 -11.70
C SER A 118 15.83 8.35 -12.36
N THR A 119 14.63 8.94 -12.48
CA THR A 119 14.47 10.27 -13.04
C THR A 119 15.17 11.34 -12.21
N LEU A 120 15.00 11.27 -10.89
CA LEU A 120 15.61 12.25 -9.97
C LEU A 120 17.14 12.13 -9.94
N ASN A 121 17.67 10.93 -10.15
CA ASN A 121 19.10 10.67 -10.11
C ASN A 121 19.76 10.71 -11.50
N SER A 122 19.00 11.12 -12.53
CA SER A 122 19.56 11.26 -13.87
C SER A 122 20.51 12.45 -13.92
N PRO A 123 21.43 12.52 -14.90
CA PRO A 123 22.32 13.67 -15.05
C PRO A 123 21.58 14.99 -15.17
N HIS A 124 20.43 15.00 -15.83
CA HIS A 124 19.60 16.20 -15.97
C HIS A 124 19.03 16.66 -14.64
N SER A 125 18.62 15.72 -13.79
CA SER A 125 18.10 16.05 -12.46
C SER A 125 19.17 16.66 -11.57
N THR A 126 20.40 16.18 -11.66
CA THR A 126 21.51 16.71 -10.84
C THR A 126 21.87 18.13 -11.25
N LEU A 127 21.68 18.48 -12.51
CA LEU A 127 21.97 19.83 -13.00
C LEU A 127 20.98 20.87 -12.48
N THR A 128 19.83 20.46 -12.03
CA THR A 128 18.77 21.37 -11.57
C THR A 128 18.77 21.58 -10.05
N LYS A 129 19.70 21.01 -9.37
CA LYS A 129 19.82 21.15 -7.91
C LYS A 129 20.24 22.56 -7.49
#